data_5015dda86815fc8cdc8f19e9ccbdba01
#
_entry.id   5015dda86815fc8cdc8f19e9ccbdba01
#
_cell.length_a   1.000
_cell.length_b   1.000
_cell.length_c   1.000
_cell.angle_alpha   90.00
_cell.angle_beta   90.00
_cell.angle_gamma   90.00
#
_symmetry.space_group_name_H-M   'P 1'
#
loop_
_entity.id
_entity.type
_entity.pdbx_description
1 polymer ?
#
loop_
_entity_poly.entity_id
_entity_poly.type
_entity_poly.pdbx_seq_one_letter_code
_entity_poly.pdbx_strand_id
1 'polypeptide(L)'
;MQGLILLDKPEGLTSFAAVARVRRIFGEKRAGHTGTLDPMATGVLPILLGRATRVSSLMLESDKRYLARVRLGITTDTLDVTGEVLSERDVSVSDSALEAACGRFRGEIKQVPPMYSALKKDGVRLYDLARSGVEVEREARAVTIKRLDILERDGDEFVMDVLCSKGTYIRSLAADIGEALGCGAALSSLRRTFTAGFDIADCVTLDELEANAEAHLLPADRCLRFMPKATVTDRQRDRFLHGGELSLDRVGIEAADVAKTAGAGNNEVGRADDSAVAADSTAVPTNGETPFVRVYSRAGELLGLGRLDGGELKVHCILYEG
;
A
#
# COMPACT_ATOMS: atom_id res chain seq x y z
N MET A 1 -18.37 -12.73 -8.87
CA MET A 1 -17.68 -13.01 -7.58
C MET A 1 -17.01 -11.74 -7.10
N GLN A 2 -17.07 -11.43 -5.80
CA GLN A 2 -16.36 -10.27 -5.26
C GLN A 2 -15.59 -10.64 -4.00
N GLY A 3 -14.48 -9.95 -3.75
CA GLY A 3 -13.69 -10.19 -2.55
C GLY A 3 -12.33 -9.52 -2.61
N LEU A 4 -11.49 -9.90 -1.66
CA LEU A 4 -10.13 -9.44 -1.50
C LEU A 4 -9.19 -10.66 -1.44
N ILE A 5 -8.10 -10.59 -2.18
CA ILE A 5 -6.96 -11.50 -2.07
C ILE A 5 -5.77 -10.72 -1.53
N LEU A 6 -5.13 -11.24 -0.51
CA LEU A 6 -3.86 -10.74 -0.01
C LEU A 6 -2.74 -11.59 -0.62
N LEU A 7 -2.16 -11.10 -1.72
CA LEU A 7 -1.12 -11.82 -2.43
C LEU A 7 0.26 -11.45 -1.88
N ASP A 8 1.09 -12.44 -1.54
CA ASP A 8 2.54 -12.28 -1.48
C ASP A 8 3.06 -12.29 -2.93
N LYS A 9 3.23 -11.09 -3.51
CA LYS A 9 3.68 -10.98 -4.91
C LYS A 9 5.10 -11.53 -5.04
N PRO A 10 5.34 -12.52 -5.89
CA PRO A 10 6.69 -13.00 -6.14
C PRO A 10 7.50 -11.98 -6.94
N GLU A 11 8.82 -12.13 -6.92
CA GLU A 11 9.74 -11.40 -7.76
C GLU A 11 9.52 -11.70 -9.25
N GLY A 12 9.91 -10.77 -10.12
CA GLY A 12 9.86 -10.92 -11.57
C GLY A 12 8.51 -10.61 -12.20
N LEU A 13 7.40 -10.57 -11.44
CA LEU A 13 6.09 -10.23 -11.95
C LEU A 13 5.76 -8.74 -11.75
N THR A 14 5.21 -8.11 -12.78
CA THR A 14 4.55 -6.80 -12.59
C THR A 14 3.28 -6.97 -11.76
N SER A 15 2.86 -5.93 -11.02
CA SER A 15 1.57 -5.95 -10.30
C SER A 15 0.39 -6.22 -11.24
N PHE A 16 0.46 -5.73 -12.49
CA PHE A 16 -0.57 -6.01 -13.50
C PHE A 16 -0.61 -7.50 -13.90
N ALA A 17 0.55 -8.14 -14.12
CA ALA A 17 0.64 -9.58 -14.42
C ALA A 17 0.12 -10.44 -13.25
N ALA A 18 0.44 -10.05 -12.00
CA ALA A 18 -0.08 -10.71 -10.80
C ALA A 18 -1.63 -10.62 -10.74
N VAL A 19 -2.21 -9.44 -10.96
CA VAL A 19 -3.66 -9.26 -11.05
C VAL A 19 -4.26 -10.11 -12.18
N ALA A 20 -3.61 -10.18 -13.35
CA ALA A 20 -4.11 -10.99 -14.46
C ALA A 20 -4.12 -12.49 -14.13
N ARG A 21 -3.12 -12.97 -13.36
CA ARG A 21 -3.06 -14.37 -12.90
C ARG A 21 -4.16 -14.68 -11.89
N VAL A 22 -4.34 -13.83 -10.86
CA VAL A 22 -5.42 -13.95 -9.87
C VAL A 22 -6.79 -13.90 -10.57
N ARG A 23 -7.00 -12.96 -11.50
CA ARG A 23 -8.22 -12.86 -12.28
C ARG A 23 -8.55 -14.15 -13.03
N ARG A 24 -7.54 -14.83 -13.59
CA ARG A 24 -7.70 -16.12 -14.30
C ARG A 24 -8.08 -17.23 -13.34
N ILE A 25 -7.42 -17.32 -12.17
CA ILE A 25 -7.72 -18.32 -11.14
C ILE A 25 -9.18 -18.27 -10.72
N PHE A 26 -9.72 -17.06 -10.51
CA PHE A 26 -11.10 -16.87 -10.07
C PHE A 26 -12.13 -16.78 -11.23
N GLY A 27 -11.72 -16.80 -12.49
CA GLY A 27 -12.64 -16.59 -13.61
C GLY A 27 -13.32 -15.21 -13.60
N GLU A 28 -12.79 -14.21 -12.85
CA GLU A 28 -13.42 -12.92 -12.65
C GLU A 28 -12.92 -11.90 -13.68
N LYS A 29 -13.85 -11.15 -14.28
CA LYS A 29 -13.48 -10.17 -15.32
C LYS A 29 -12.89 -8.89 -14.73
N ARG A 30 -13.33 -8.49 -13.53
CA ARG A 30 -12.93 -7.26 -12.85
C ARG A 30 -11.98 -7.59 -11.73
N ALA A 31 -10.75 -7.13 -11.83
CA ALA A 31 -9.77 -7.22 -10.76
C ALA A 31 -8.85 -6.01 -10.80
N GLY A 32 -8.34 -5.59 -9.64
CA GLY A 32 -7.42 -4.47 -9.52
C GLY A 32 -6.63 -4.54 -8.21
N HIS A 33 -5.44 -3.97 -8.17
CA HIS A 33 -4.62 -3.91 -6.96
C HIS A 33 -4.70 -2.53 -6.29
N THR A 34 -4.28 -2.44 -5.03
CA THR A 34 -4.33 -1.24 -4.20
C THR A 34 -2.95 -0.61 -3.96
N GLY A 35 -2.08 -0.66 -4.92
CA GLY A 35 -0.73 -0.07 -4.87
C GLY A 35 0.30 -0.90 -5.62
N THR A 36 0.91 -0.29 -6.60
CA THR A 36 1.91 -0.94 -7.46
C THR A 36 3.13 -1.37 -6.66
N LEU A 37 3.65 -2.55 -6.99
CA LEU A 37 5.01 -3.01 -6.69
C LEU A 37 5.76 -3.15 -8.02
N ASP A 38 7.02 -2.75 -8.01
CA ASP A 38 7.92 -2.94 -9.15
C ASP A 38 8.15 -4.45 -9.43
N PRO A 39 8.59 -4.86 -10.63
CA PRO A 39 8.81 -6.28 -10.93
C PRO A 39 9.75 -6.97 -9.96
N MET A 40 10.87 -6.32 -9.59
CA MET A 40 11.85 -6.84 -8.62
C MET A 40 11.30 -6.92 -7.19
N ALA A 41 10.31 -6.08 -6.85
CA ALA A 41 9.78 -6.02 -5.49
C ALA A 41 8.83 -7.20 -5.21
N THR A 42 8.83 -7.67 -3.96
CA THR A 42 7.98 -8.74 -3.44
C THR A 42 7.05 -8.24 -2.34
N GLY A 43 6.16 -9.11 -1.87
CA GLY A 43 5.38 -8.88 -0.64
C GLY A 43 3.93 -8.46 -0.88
N VAL A 44 3.34 -7.84 0.14
CA VAL A 44 1.90 -7.59 0.26
C VAL A 44 1.34 -6.83 -0.94
N LEU A 45 0.49 -7.49 -1.73
CA LEU A 45 -0.24 -6.90 -2.84
C LEU A 45 -1.73 -7.24 -2.69
N PRO A 46 -2.54 -6.37 -2.05
CA PRO A 46 -3.98 -6.59 -1.98
C PRO A 46 -4.62 -6.46 -3.38
N ILE A 47 -5.38 -7.46 -3.77
CA ILE A 47 -6.09 -7.54 -5.06
C ILE A 47 -7.58 -7.64 -4.80
N LEU A 48 -8.33 -6.71 -5.35
CA LEU A 48 -9.78 -6.63 -5.26
C LEU A 48 -10.40 -7.29 -6.48
N LEU A 49 -11.46 -8.09 -6.27
CA LEU A 49 -12.22 -8.79 -7.30
C LEU A 49 -13.66 -8.25 -7.39
N GLY A 50 -14.21 -8.27 -8.58
CA GLY A 50 -15.59 -7.90 -8.85
C GLY A 50 -15.91 -6.45 -8.48
N ARG A 51 -17.04 -6.22 -7.83
CA ARG A 51 -17.47 -4.88 -7.40
C ARG A 51 -16.56 -4.26 -6.34
N ALA A 52 -15.77 -5.06 -5.59
CA ALA A 52 -14.82 -4.55 -4.61
C ALA A 52 -13.76 -3.63 -5.25
N THR A 53 -13.47 -3.75 -6.54
CA THR A 53 -12.56 -2.82 -7.24
C THR A 53 -12.95 -1.35 -7.14
N ARG A 54 -14.23 -1.04 -6.86
CA ARG A 54 -14.73 0.34 -6.70
C ARG A 54 -14.15 1.07 -5.48
N VAL A 55 -13.63 0.34 -4.50
CA VAL A 55 -13.07 0.93 -3.28
C VAL A 55 -11.53 0.94 -3.27
N SER A 56 -10.88 0.55 -4.37
CA SER A 56 -9.42 0.46 -4.46
C SER A 56 -8.70 1.78 -4.13
N SER A 57 -9.25 2.92 -4.53
CA SER A 57 -8.67 4.24 -4.27
C SER A 57 -8.58 4.57 -2.78
N LEU A 58 -9.52 4.09 -1.97
CA LEU A 58 -9.55 4.35 -0.53
C LEU A 58 -8.41 3.66 0.22
N MET A 59 -7.88 2.55 -0.32
CA MET A 59 -6.76 1.81 0.26
C MET A 59 -5.39 2.38 -0.13
N LEU A 60 -5.31 3.21 -1.18
CA LEU A 60 -4.07 3.81 -1.64
C LEU A 60 -3.49 4.82 -0.64
N GLU A 61 -4.34 5.39 0.20
CA GLU A 61 -4.00 6.45 1.16
C GLU A 61 -3.22 5.94 2.39
N SER A 62 -3.12 4.63 2.57
CA SER A 62 -2.48 4.01 3.74
C SER A 62 -0.95 4.12 3.72
N ASP A 63 -0.36 4.07 4.91
CA ASP A 63 1.07 3.87 5.10
C ASP A 63 1.54 2.51 4.55
N LYS A 64 2.84 2.42 4.30
CA LYS A 64 3.47 1.20 3.80
C LYS A 64 4.76 0.94 4.57
N ARG A 65 5.03 -0.34 4.85
CA ARG A 65 6.30 -0.78 5.46
C ARG A 65 7.05 -1.66 4.48
N TYR A 66 8.35 -1.44 4.43
CA TYR A 66 9.25 -2.15 3.52
C TYR A 66 10.50 -2.62 4.23
N LEU A 67 10.95 -3.81 3.89
CA LEU A 67 12.35 -4.22 4.03
C LEU A 67 13.05 -3.95 2.71
N ALA A 68 14.10 -3.16 2.74
CA ALA A 68 14.84 -2.73 1.56
C ALA A 68 16.32 -3.01 1.73
N ARG A 69 16.90 -3.76 0.80
CA ARG A 69 18.37 -3.96 0.71
C ARG A 69 18.91 -2.93 -0.27
N VAL A 70 19.94 -2.23 0.13
CA VAL A 70 20.56 -1.14 -0.62
C VAL A 70 22.02 -1.48 -0.85
N ARG A 71 22.48 -1.35 -2.09
CA ARG A 71 23.89 -1.48 -2.50
C ARG A 71 24.47 -0.08 -2.67
N LEU A 72 25.51 0.19 -1.90
CA LEU A 72 26.34 1.41 -2.00
C LEU A 72 27.33 1.30 -3.16
N GLY A 73 27.87 2.41 -3.60
CA GLY A 73 28.93 2.46 -4.59
C GLY A 73 28.47 2.34 -6.05
N ILE A 74 27.17 2.26 -6.30
CA ILE A 74 26.61 2.09 -7.65
C ILE A 74 25.43 3.06 -7.89
N THR A 75 25.35 3.63 -9.09
CA THR A 75 24.15 4.34 -9.54
C THR A 75 23.60 3.74 -10.82
N THR A 76 22.30 3.66 -10.96
CA THR A 76 21.64 3.10 -12.16
C THR A 76 20.53 4.04 -12.65
N ASP A 77 20.12 3.90 -13.89
CA ASP A 77 19.05 4.67 -14.52
C ASP A 77 17.68 4.42 -13.88
N THR A 78 17.44 3.19 -13.35
CA THR A 78 16.20 2.81 -12.68
C THR A 78 16.21 3.05 -11.16
N LEU A 79 17.36 3.42 -10.59
CA LEU A 79 17.63 3.51 -9.15
C LEU A 79 17.53 2.16 -8.40
N ASP A 80 17.57 1.05 -9.14
CA ASP A 80 17.67 -0.32 -8.63
C ASP A 80 18.68 -1.12 -9.46
N VAL A 81 19.13 -2.26 -8.97
CA VAL A 81 20.18 -3.08 -9.60
C VAL A 81 19.75 -3.74 -10.91
N THR A 82 18.51 -3.60 -11.35
CA THR A 82 18.02 -4.14 -12.63
C THR A 82 18.23 -3.18 -13.80
N GLY A 83 18.59 -1.93 -13.52
CA GLY A 83 18.87 -0.89 -14.51
C GLY A 83 20.28 -0.92 -15.07
N GLU A 84 20.54 -0.05 -16.03
CA GLU A 84 21.86 0.18 -16.59
C GLU A 84 22.75 0.92 -15.57
N VAL A 85 23.98 0.45 -15.35
CA VAL A 85 24.94 1.07 -14.44
C VAL A 85 25.44 2.39 -15.07
N LEU A 86 25.21 3.49 -14.38
CA LEU A 86 25.65 4.83 -14.78
C LEU A 86 27.00 5.20 -14.20
N SER A 87 27.27 4.77 -12.95
CA SER A 87 28.57 4.98 -12.30
C SER A 87 28.83 3.93 -11.21
N GLU A 88 30.12 3.66 -10.98
CA GLU A 88 30.63 2.90 -9.83
C GLU A 88 31.63 3.76 -9.08
N ARG A 89 31.62 3.72 -7.75
CA ARG A 89 32.49 4.49 -6.86
C ARG A 89 32.93 3.61 -5.68
N ASP A 90 34.12 3.83 -5.18
CA ASP A 90 34.60 3.16 -3.98
C ASP A 90 33.75 3.53 -2.76
N VAL A 91 33.48 2.56 -1.91
CA VAL A 91 32.70 2.74 -0.69
C VAL A 91 33.63 2.83 0.50
N SER A 92 33.72 4.02 1.09
CA SER A 92 34.47 4.24 2.34
C SER A 92 33.54 4.92 3.36
N VAL A 93 32.54 4.17 3.80
CA VAL A 93 31.44 4.65 4.65
C VAL A 93 31.47 3.92 5.98
N SER A 94 31.60 4.64 7.09
CA SER A 94 31.46 4.05 8.44
C SER A 94 29.98 3.84 8.81
N ASP A 95 29.69 2.98 9.79
CA ASP A 95 28.33 2.77 10.29
C ASP A 95 27.74 4.05 10.87
N SER A 96 28.55 4.85 11.54
CA SER A 96 28.10 6.15 12.07
C SER A 96 27.76 7.15 10.96
N ALA A 97 28.49 7.15 9.84
CA ALA A 97 28.18 7.99 8.69
C ALA A 97 26.88 7.53 7.99
N LEU A 98 26.68 6.21 7.87
CA LEU A 98 25.46 5.63 7.31
C LEU A 98 24.24 5.99 8.19
N GLU A 99 24.32 5.82 9.51
CA GLU A 99 23.24 6.19 10.44
C GLU A 99 22.94 7.69 10.38
N ALA A 100 23.98 8.53 10.35
CA ALA A 100 23.83 9.98 10.22
C ALA A 100 23.16 10.38 8.90
N ALA A 101 23.49 9.71 7.78
CA ALA A 101 22.86 9.93 6.50
C ALA A 101 21.38 9.51 6.52
N CYS A 102 21.07 8.30 6.99
CA CYS A 102 19.70 7.81 7.15
C CYS A 102 18.86 8.71 8.06
N GLY A 103 19.45 9.22 9.14
CA GLY A 103 18.80 10.14 10.09
C GLY A 103 18.25 11.41 9.42
N ARG A 104 18.88 11.90 8.35
CA ARG A 104 18.44 13.10 7.59
C ARG A 104 17.16 12.88 6.81
N PHE A 105 16.79 11.64 6.55
CA PHE A 105 15.59 11.27 5.78
C PHE A 105 14.41 10.86 6.67
N ARG A 106 14.55 10.85 8.00
CA ARG A 106 13.42 10.63 8.92
C ARG A 106 12.55 11.88 9.02
N GLY A 107 11.23 11.69 9.11
CA GLY A 107 10.25 12.78 9.14
C GLY A 107 9.78 13.18 7.75
N GLU A 108 9.37 14.45 7.61
CA GLU A 108 8.90 15.00 6.34
C GLU A 108 10.08 15.37 5.43
N ILE A 109 10.09 14.83 4.21
CA ILE A 109 11.12 15.08 3.21
C ILE A 109 10.47 15.45 1.86
N LYS A 110 11.26 16.10 1.01
CA LYS A 110 10.91 16.30 -0.40
C LYS A 110 11.64 15.26 -1.25
N GLN A 111 10.91 14.49 -2.03
CA GLN A 111 11.44 13.44 -2.88
C GLN A 111 11.07 13.68 -4.33
N VAL A 112 12.03 13.60 -5.25
CA VAL A 112 11.79 13.59 -6.69
C VAL A 112 11.41 12.17 -7.12
N PRO A 113 10.20 11.94 -7.69
CA PRO A 113 9.81 10.63 -8.17
C PRO A 113 10.74 10.12 -9.28
N PRO A 114 11.03 8.81 -9.35
CA PRO A 114 11.87 8.26 -10.41
C PRO A 114 11.18 8.35 -11.78
N MET A 115 11.97 8.39 -12.88
CA MET A 115 11.42 8.30 -14.23
C MET A 115 10.66 7.01 -14.48
N TYR A 116 11.17 5.90 -13.96
CA TYR A 116 10.50 4.59 -14.00
C TYR A 116 9.39 4.50 -12.96
N SER A 117 8.32 5.31 -13.12
CA SER A 117 7.14 5.32 -12.25
C SER A 117 5.83 5.35 -13.03
N ALA A 118 4.72 5.00 -12.34
CA ALA A 118 3.38 5.02 -12.91
C ALA A 118 2.74 6.43 -12.95
N LEU A 119 3.44 7.46 -12.48
CA LEU A 119 2.99 8.84 -12.56
C LEU A 119 2.84 9.27 -14.02
N LYS A 120 1.92 10.20 -14.26
CA LYS A 120 1.68 10.74 -15.60
C LYS A 120 2.12 12.20 -15.67
N LYS A 121 2.75 12.56 -16.79
CA LYS A 121 2.98 13.93 -17.22
C LYS A 121 2.31 14.11 -18.59
N ASP A 122 1.45 15.08 -18.72
CA ASP A 122 0.68 15.37 -19.95
C ASP A 122 -0.09 14.15 -20.49
N GLY A 123 -0.62 13.32 -19.58
CA GLY A 123 -1.38 12.11 -19.90
C GLY A 123 -0.55 10.86 -20.21
N VAL A 124 0.77 10.98 -20.41
CA VAL A 124 1.70 9.87 -20.67
C VAL A 124 2.36 9.45 -19.38
N ARG A 125 2.53 8.13 -19.16
CA ARG A 125 3.19 7.62 -17.95
C ARG A 125 4.70 7.85 -18.04
N LEU A 126 5.33 8.20 -16.91
CA LEU A 126 6.77 8.48 -16.88
C LEU A 126 7.61 7.29 -17.34
N TYR A 127 7.22 6.07 -16.98
CA TYR A 127 7.95 4.87 -17.42
C TYR A 127 7.89 4.64 -18.95
N ASP A 128 6.83 5.09 -19.65
CA ASP A 128 6.73 5.01 -21.11
C ASP A 128 7.69 6.02 -21.76
N LEU A 129 7.81 7.22 -21.19
CA LEU A 129 8.77 8.23 -21.60
C LEU A 129 10.21 7.74 -21.36
N ALA A 130 10.50 7.19 -20.17
CA ALA A 130 11.82 6.65 -19.85
C ALA A 130 12.27 5.58 -20.86
N ARG A 131 11.39 4.63 -21.20
CA ARG A 131 11.68 3.59 -22.19
C ARG A 131 11.91 4.12 -23.60
N SER A 132 11.34 5.27 -23.92
CA SER A 132 11.60 5.96 -25.22
C SER A 132 12.83 6.88 -25.16
N GLY A 133 13.60 6.85 -24.07
CA GLY A 133 14.80 7.69 -23.91
C GLY A 133 14.49 9.16 -23.61
N VAL A 134 13.25 9.49 -23.27
CA VAL A 134 12.83 10.86 -22.97
C VAL A 134 12.87 11.07 -21.46
N GLU A 135 13.73 11.95 -21.00
CA GLU A 135 13.74 12.43 -19.63
C GLU A 135 12.93 13.71 -19.51
N VAL A 136 12.12 13.82 -18.44
CA VAL A 136 11.30 15.00 -18.16
C VAL A 136 11.54 15.48 -16.74
N GLU A 137 11.48 16.78 -16.54
CA GLU A 137 11.52 17.39 -15.22
C GLU A 137 10.33 16.92 -14.37
N ARG A 138 10.61 16.57 -13.12
CA ARG A 138 9.64 16.07 -12.14
C ARG A 138 9.70 16.96 -10.90
N GLU A 139 8.56 17.40 -10.46
CA GLU A 139 8.44 18.18 -9.24
C GLU A 139 8.67 17.29 -8.00
N ALA A 140 9.45 17.80 -7.05
CA ALA A 140 9.61 17.17 -5.76
C ALA A 140 8.29 17.18 -4.99
N ARG A 141 7.96 16.05 -4.33
CA ARG A 141 6.74 15.87 -3.56
C ARG A 141 7.05 15.62 -2.10
N ALA A 142 6.24 16.19 -1.22
CA ALA A 142 6.34 15.92 0.22
C ALA A 142 5.90 14.47 0.49
N VAL A 143 6.75 13.74 1.22
CA VAL A 143 6.46 12.41 1.76
C VAL A 143 6.99 12.34 3.17
N THR A 144 6.46 11.41 3.98
CA THR A 144 6.88 11.26 5.37
C THR A 144 7.50 9.88 5.58
N ILE A 145 8.73 9.85 6.06
CA ILE A 145 9.39 8.64 6.53
C ILE A 145 9.18 8.56 8.04
N LYS A 146 8.16 7.80 8.47
CA LYS A 146 7.77 7.68 9.88
C LYS A 146 8.79 6.89 10.70
N ARG A 147 9.43 5.90 10.08
CA ARG A 147 10.52 5.08 10.63
C ARG A 147 11.51 4.70 9.55
N LEU A 148 12.78 4.71 9.88
CA LEU A 148 13.88 4.19 9.08
C LEU A 148 14.93 3.66 10.03
N ASP A 149 15.09 2.34 10.10
CA ASP A 149 16.05 1.66 10.95
C ASP A 149 16.97 0.79 10.10
N ILE A 150 18.28 0.85 10.36
CA ILE A 150 19.24 -0.03 9.75
C ILE A 150 19.24 -1.33 10.55
N LEU A 151 18.93 -2.45 9.91
CA LEU A 151 18.84 -3.76 10.55
C LEU A 151 20.15 -4.52 10.48
N GLU A 152 20.82 -4.49 9.34
CA GLU A 152 22.08 -5.19 9.11
C GLU A 152 22.93 -4.43 8.08
N ARG A 153 24.23 -4.68 8.11
CA ARG A 153 25.18 -4.23 7.10
C ARG A 153 26.16 -5.35 6.79
N ASP A 154 26.41 -5.56 5.51
CA ASP A 154 27.40 -6.52 5.02
C ASP A 154 28.19 -5.89 3.87
N GLY A 155 29.42 -5.49 4.13
CA GLY A 155 30.28 -4.79 3.17
C GLY A 155 29.62 -3.50 2.64
N ASP A 156 29.37 -3.48 1.34
CA ASP A 156 28.77 -2.34 0.63
C ASP A 156 27.23 -2.43 0.56
N GLU A 157 26.62 -3.41 1.21
CA GLU A 157 25.17 -3.52 1.30
C GLU A 157 24.68 -3.30 2.73
N PHE A 158 23.47 -2.75 2.85
CA PHE A 158 22.75 -2.68 4.11
C PHE A 158 21.26 -2.93 3.91
N VAL A 159 20.59 -3.40 4.97
CA VAL A 159 19.13 -3.58 5.00
C VAL A 159 18.52 -2.53 5.90
N MET A 160 17.50 -1.87 5.40
CA MET A 160 16.69 -0.91 6.17
C MET A 160 15.23 -1.34 6.25
N ASP A 161 14.61 -1.11 7.43
CA ASP A 161 13.17 -1.21 7.66
C ASP A 161 12.58 0.19 7.60
N VAL A 162 11.66 0.41 6.66
CA VAL A 162 11.11 1.74 6.38
C VAL A 162 9.60 1.72 6.51
N LEU A 163 9.04 2.53 7.43
CA LEU A 163 7.62 2.86 7.49
C LEU A 163 7.42 4.26 6.90
N CYS A 164 6.61 4.40 5.87
CA CYS A 164 6.46 5.66 5.15
C CYS A 164 5.02 5.91 4.69
N SER A 165 4.73 7.17 4.41
CA SER A 165 3.47 7.62 3.83
C SER A 165 3.28 7.12 2.38
N LYS A 166 2.04 7.23 1.88
CA LYS A 166 1.75 7.02 0.46
C LYS A 166 2.66 7.86 -0.44
N GLY A 167 2.93 7.37 -1.63
CA GLY A 167 3.68 8.10 -2.66
C GLY A 167 5.19 8.08 -2.49
N THR A 168 5.72 7.49 -1.43
CA THR A 168 7.15 7.33 -1.20
C THR A 168 7.74 6.29 -2.16
N TYR A 169 8.84 6.62 -2.81
CA TYR A 169 9.63 5.74 -3.65
C TYR A 169 10.89 5.29 -2.91
N ILE A 170 10.93 4.02 -2.52
CA ILE A 170 12.08 3.47 -1.78
C ILE A 170 13.36 3.47 -2.64
N ARG A 171 13.23 3.35 -3.96
CA ARG A 171 14.35 3.49 -4.90
C ARG A 171 14.98 4.89 -4.85
N SER A 172 14.15 5.94 -4.87
CA SER A 172 14.66 7.32 -4.70
C SER A 172 15.28 7.53 -3.32
N LEU A 173 14.66 6.96 -2.24
CA LEU A 173 15.23 7.06 -0.90
C LEU A 173 16.61 6.43 -0.82
N ALA A 174 16.80 5.24 -1.42
CA ALA A 174 18.11 4.56 -1.47
C ALA A 174 19.15 5.40 -2.22
N ALA A 175 18.79 5.94 -3.39
CA ALA A 175 19.65 6.80 -4.18
C ALA A 175 20.01 8.09 -3.43
N ASP A 176 19.05 8.75 -2.80
CA ASP A 176 19.26 9.99 -2.03
C ASP A 176 20.19 9.75 -0.82
N ILE A 177 20.08 8.59 -0.13
CA ILE A 177 21.03 8.19 0.94
C ILE A 177 22.43 8.00 0.37
N GLY A 178 22.56 7.30 -0.77
CA GLY A 178 23.85 7.10 -1.43
C GLY A 178 24.52 8.38 -1.88
N GLU A 179 23.76 9.33 -2.40
CA GLU A 179 24.27 10.66 -2.76
C GLU A 179 24.70 11.47 -1.51
N ALA A 180 23.92 11.38 -0.40
CA ALA A 180 24.28 12.02 0.86
C ALA A 180 25.59 11.44 1.47
N LEU A 181 25.92 10.20 1.15
CA LEU A 181 27.18 9.53 1.53
C LEU A 181 28.32 9.82 0.53
N GLY A 182 28.02 10.35 -0.66
CA GLY A 182 28.98 10.68 -1.72
C GLY A 182 29.40 9.50 -2.60
N CYS A 183 28.98 8.28 -2.30
CA CYS A 183 29.33 7.09 -3.08
C CYS A 183 28.24 6.65 -4.09
N GLY A 184 27.01 7.18 -3.99
CA GLY A 184 25.87 6.67 -4.73
C GLY A 184 25.32 5.37 -4.12
N ALA A 185 24.07 5.03 -4.47
CA ALA A 185 23.46 3.76 -4.12
C ALA A 185 22.34 3.38 -5.08
N ALA A 186 22.04 2.09 -5.16
CA ALA A 186 20.87 1.54 -5.83
C ALA A 186 20.17 0.50 -4.95
N LEU A 187 18.85 0.36 -5.12
CA LEU A 187 18.07 -0.64 -4.41
C LEU A 187 18.37 -2.03 -4.97
N SER A 188 18.86 -2.98 -4.13
CA SER A 188 19.17 -4.34 -4.56
C SER A 188 18.03 -5.33 -4.33
N SER A 189 17.19 -5.11 -3.31
CA SER A 189 15.90 -5.83 -3.16
C SER A 189 14.89 -5.02 -2.39
N LEU A 190 13.59 -5.33 -2.60
CA LEU A 190 12.49 -4.67 -1.92
C LEU A 190 11.39 -5.67 -1.57
N ARG A 191 10.98 -5.68 -0.31
CA ARG A 191 9.84 -6.45 0.15
C ARG A 191 8.87 -5.56 0.90
N ARG A 192 7.64 -5.41 0.40
CA ARG A 192 6.58 -4.72 1.14
C ARG A 192 6.00 -5.65 2.19
N THR A 193 6.23 -5.34 3.47
CA THR A 193 5.78 -6.17 4.59
C THR A 193 4.41 -5.76 5.11
N PHE A 194 3.98 -4.50 4.87
CA PHE A 194 2.69 -3.99 5.34
C PHE A 194 2.12 -2.96 4.37
N THR A 195 0.80 -3.00 4.16
CA THR A 195 0.02 -1.95 3.49
C THR A 195 -1.48 -2.10 3.77
N ALA A 196 -2.21 -0.99 3.86
CA ALA A 196 -3.67 -0.96 3.99
C ALA A 196 -4.22 -1.79 5.17
N GLY A 197 -3.47 -1.90 6.27
CA GLY A 197 -3.86 -2.67 7.45
C GLY A 197 -3.61 -4.18 7.34
N PHE A 198 -2.87 -4.64 6.32
CA PHE A 198 -2.52 -6.05 6.12
C PHE A 198 -1.01 -6.27 6.23
N ASP A 199 -0.65 -7.29 6.97
CA ASP A 199 0.73 -7.75 7.13
C ASP A 199 1.07 -8.86 6.13
N ILE A 200 2.37 -9.08 5.89
CA ILE A 200 2.85 -10.15 5.03
C ILE A 200 2.46 -11.55 5.53
N ALA A 201 2.28 -11.70 6.84
CA ALA A 201 1.82 -12.94 7.45
C ALA A 201 0.36 -13.31 7.08
N ASP A 202 -0.44 -12.33 6.61
CA ASP A 202 -1.81 -12.56 6.15
C ASP A 202 -1.88 -12.96 4.67
N CYS A 203 -0.74 -12.93 3.96
CA CYS A 203 -0.68 -13.12 2.52
C CYS A 203 -0.46 -14.57 2.13
N VAL A 204 -0.91 -14.91 0.93
CA VAL A 204 -0.73 -16.21 0.29
C VAL A 204 0.09 -16.08 -0.99
N THR A 205 0.84 -17.12 -1.32
CA THR A 205 1.56 -17.22 -2.60
C THR A 205 0.61 -17.54 -3.77
N LEU A 206 1.10 -17.37 -4.99
CA LEU A 206 0.32 -17.78 -6.17
C LEU A 206 0.06 -19.28 -6.21
N ASP A 207 1.02 -20.10 -5.77
CA ASP A 207 0.90 -21.55 -5.79
C ASP A 207 -0.15 -22.03 -4.77
N GLU A 208 -0.17 -21.46 -3.57
CA GLU A 208 -1.24 -21.72 -2.58
C GLU A 208 -2.61 -21.30 -3.10
N LEU A 209 -2.67 -20.15 -3.77
CA LEU A 209 -3.90 -19.65 -4.36
C LEU A 209 -4.41 -20.54 -5.50
N GLU A 210 -3.52 -21.06 -6.36
CA GLU A 210 -3.86 -22.02 -7.40
C GLU A 210 -4.33 -23.36 -6.85
N ALA A 211 -3.77 -23.78 -5.73
CA ALA A 211 -4.16 -25.03 -5.07
C ALA A 211 -5.56 -24.96 -4.43
N ASN A 212 -5.94 -23.82 -3.82
CA ASN A 212 -7.24 -23.65 -3.18
C ASN A 212 -7.70 -22.19 -3.15
N ALA A 213 -8.17 -21.69 -4.29
CA ALA A 213 -8.55 -20.30 -4.46
C ALA A 213 -9.64 -19.82 -3.50
N GLU A 214 -10.68 -20.66 -3.28
CA GLU A 214 -11.85 -20.27 -2.47
C GLU A 214 -11.50 -20.07 -0.99
N ALA A 215 -10.58 -20.85 -0.45
CA ALA A 215 -10.14 -20.73 0.94
C ALA A 215 -9.44 -19.39 1.24
N HIS A 216 -8.88 -18.76 0.21
CA HIS A 216 -8.12 -17.52 0.34
C HIS A 216 -8.91 -16.27 -0.09
N LEU A 217 -10.15 -16.44 -0.54
CA LEU A 217 -11.03 -15.32 -0.87
C LEU A 217 -11.59 -14.69 0.40
N LEU A 218 -11.12 -13.50 0.73
CA LEU A 218 -11.58 -12.74 1.87
C LEU A 218 -12.78 -11.88 1.50
N PRO A 219 -13.73 -11.63 2.45
CA PRO A 219 -14.80 -10.66 2.25
C PRO A 219 -14.27 -9.28 1.89
N ALA A 220 -14.96 -8.59 0.97
CA ALA A 220 -14.54 -7.26 0.49
C ALA A 220 -14.52 -6.19 1.59
N ASP A 221 -15.28 -6.35 2.65
CA ASP A 221 -15.30 -5.42 3.78
C ASP A 221 -14.07 -5.49 4.70
N ARG A 222 -13.24 -6.55 4.57
CA ARG A 222 -11.95 -6.64 5.30
C ARG A 222 -11.06 -5.41 5.02
N CYS A 223 -11.08 -4.90 3.79
CA CYS A 223 -10.30 -3.73 3.41
C CYS A 223 -10.90 -2.39 3.87
N LEU A 224 -12.08 -2.41 4.48
CA LEU A 224 -12.82 -1.22 4.89
C LEU A 224 -13.02 -1.12 6.41
N ARG A 225 -12.37 -2.01 7.20
CA ARG A 225 -12.59 -2.10 8.65
C ARG A 225 -12.27 -0.83 9.43
N PHE A 226 -11.43 0.02 8.88
CA PHE A 226 -11.11 1.33 9.44
C PHE A 226 -12.27 2.35 9.35
N MET A 227 -13.34 2.04 8.60
CA MET A 227 -14.50 2.90 8.46
C MET A 227 -15.59 2.54 9.46
N PRO A 228 -16.38 3.53 9.94
CA PRO A 228 -17.58 3.29 10.71
C PRO A 228 -18.56 2.37 9.97
N LYS A 229 -19.43 1.70 10.72
CA LYS A 229 -20.46 0.80 10.22
C LYS A 229 -21.86 1.39 10.45
N ALA A 230 -22.71 1.32 9.43
CA ALA A 230 -24.13 1.65 9.53
C ALA A 230 -24.96 0.42 9.22
N THR A 231 -25.96 0.12 10.06
CA THR A 231 -26.92 -0.96 9.83
C THR A 231 -28.28 -0.37 9.46
N VAL A 232 -28.84 -0.80 8.33
CA VAL A 232 -30.10 -0.27 7.79
C VAL A 232 -31.23 -1.30 7.82
N THR A 233 -32.48 -0.82 7.93
CA THR A 233 -33.69 -1.64 7.81
C THR A 233 -33.92 -2.08 6.36
N ASP A 234 -34.80 -3.07 6.12
CA ASP A 234 -35.09 -3.58 4.77
C ASP A 234 -35.60 -2.46 3.84
N ARG A 235 -36.48 -1.58 4.33
CA ARG A 235 -36.96 -0.43 3.56
C ARG A 235 -35.82 0.56 3.23
N GLN A 236 -34.91 0.80 4.16
CA GLN A 236 -33.74 1.65 3.94
C GLN A 236 -32.73 0.96 3.01
N ARG A 237 -32.55 -0.37 3.12
CA ARG A 237 -31.74 -1.18 2.19
C ARG A 237 -32.20 -0.99 0.75
N ASP A 238 -33.50 -1.20 0.49
CA ASP A 238 -34.06 -1.05 -0.85
C ASP A 238 -33.84 0.37 -1.38
N ARG A 239 -34.09 1.38 -0.55
CA ARG A 239 -33.82 2.77 -0.92
C ARG A 239 -32.35 3.02 -1.23
N PHE A 240 -31.43 2.53 -0.39
CA PHE A 240 -29.98 2.66 -0.59
C PHE A 240 -29.50 1.97 -1.88
N LEU A 241 -29.98 0.74 -2.15
CA LEU A 241 -29.61 -0.01 -3.36
C LEU A 241 -30.09 0.65 -4.65
N HIS A 242 -31.14 1.49 -4.58
CA HIS A 242 -31.62 2.29 -5.70
C HIS A 242 -31.05 3.74 -5.73
N GLY A 243 -30.01 4.00 -4.95
CA GLY A 243 -29.32 5.30 -4.94
C GLY A 243 -29.98 6.39 -4.09
N GLY A 244 -30.99 6.04 -3.27
CA GLY A 244 -31.69 6.98 -2.42
C GLY A 244 -30.94 7.33 -1.14
N GLU A 245 -31.03 8.58 -0.71
CA GLU A 245 -30.41 9.09 0.51
C GLU A 245 -31.19 8.61 1.75
N LEU A 246 -30.47 8.42 2.88
CA LEU A 246 -31.06 7.99 4.14
C LEU A 246 -30.80 9.05 5.22
N SER A 247 -31.82 9.45 5.97
CA SER A 247 -31.70 10.39 7.07
C SER A 247 -30.94 9.75 8.25
N LEU A 248 -29.91 10.43 8.77
CA LEU A 248 -29.01 9.94 9.82
C LEU A 248 -29.69 9.76 11.18
N ASP A 249 -30.77 10.50 11.46
CA ASP A 249 -31.59 10.33 12.68
C ASP A 249 -32.26 8.95 12.77
N ARG A 250 -32.32 8.22 11.66
CA ARG A 250 -32.92 6.88 11.52
C ARG A 250 -31.94 5.77 11.19
N VAL A 251 -30.65 6.08 11.17
CA VAL A 251 -29.56 5.11 10.88
C VAL A 251 -28.61 5.07 12.05
N GLY A 252 -28.49 3.93 12.71
CA GLY A 252 -27.48 3.71 13.75
C GLY A 252 -26.10 3.60 13.13
N ILE A 253 -25.16 4.43 13.59
CA ILE A 253 -23.75 4.36 13.17
C ILE A 253 -22.90 3.86 14.34
N GLU A 254 -22.19 2.79 14.11
CA GLU A 254 -21.21 2.19 15.06
C GLU A 254 -19.81 2.65 14.69
N ALA A 255 -18.96 2.94 15.70
CA ALA A 255 -17.56 3.30 15.46
C ALA A 255 -16.79 2.19 14.71
N ALA A 256 -15.67 2.55 14.10
CA ALA A 256 -14.84 1.60 13.36
C ALA A 256 -14.25 0.50 14.27
N ASP A 257 -14.09 -0.71 13.73
CA ASP A 257 -13.52 -1.88 14.44
C ASP A 257 -11.98 -1.81 14.58
N VAL A 258 -11.43 -0.68 14.97
CA VAL A 258 -9.98 -0.43 14.97
C VAL A 258 -9.21 -1.18 16.08
N ALA A 259 -9.90 -1.77 17.05
CA ALA A 259 -9.27 -2.22 18.31
C ALA A 259 -8.88 -3.71 18.39
N LYS A 260 -9.00 -4.56 17.36
CA LYS A 260 -8.84 -6.02 17.50
C LYS A 260 -7.75 -6.71 16.69
N THR A 261 -6.91 -6.01 15.96
CA THR A 261 -5.84 -6.65 15.15
C THR A 261 -4.42 -6.56 15.74
N ALA A 262 -4.26 -6.01 16.95
CA ALA A 262 -2.97 -5.93 17.65
C ALA A 262 -2.86 -6.99 18.76
N GLY A 263 -3.09 -8.26 18.48
CA GLY A 263 -3.00 -9.25 19.56
C GLY A 263 -3.22 -10.69 19.12
N ALA A 264 -2.35 -11.26 18.32
CA ALA A 264 -2.11 -12.72 18.27
C ALA A 264 -0.83 -13.00 17.49
N GLY A 265 0.28 -13.05 18.17
CA GLY A 265 1.58 -13.46 17.62
C GLY A 265 2.65 -13.36 18.69
N ASN A 266 2.49 -14.19 19.76
CA ASN A 266 3.59 -14.45 20.69
C ASN A 266 4.70 -15.19 19.94
N ASN A 267 5.80 -14.53 19.68
CA ASN A 267 7.12 -15.14 19.73
C ASN A 267 8.07 -14.11 20.36
N GLU A 268 8.50 -14.45 21.56
CA GLU A 268 9.49 -13.74 22.34
C GLU A 268 10.83 -13.70 21.61
N VAL A 269 11.19 -12.54 21.08
CA VAL A 269 12.59 -12.08 21.10
C VAL A 269 12.53 -10.64 21.58
N GLY A 270 12.99 -10.45 22.82
CA GLY A 270 12.88 -9.19 23.51
C GLY A 270 13.52 -8.03 22.78
N ARG A 271 12.74 -6.94 22.68
CA ARG A 271 13.22 -5.56 22.74
C ARG A 271 12.07 -4.57 22.83
N ALA A 272 12.34 -3.57 23.64
CA ALA A 272 11.55 -2.46 24.08
C ALA A 272 10.54 -1.87 23.09
N ASP A 273 9.33 -1.64 23.60
CA ASP A 273 8.38 -0.58 23.26
C ASP A 273 7.80 -0.52 21.84
N ASP A 274 7.21 -1.62 21.37
CA ASP A 274 6.38 -1.65 20.14
C ASP A 274 4.93 -1.13 20.33
N SER A 275 4.54 -0.74 21.53
CA SER A 275 3.14 -0.39 21.84
C SER A 275 2.71 1.01 21.37
N ALA A 276 3.66 1.90 21.03
CA ALA A 276 3.36 3.27 20.62
C ALA A 276 3.14 3.46 19.11
N VAL A 277 3.60 2.52 18.27
CA VAL A 277 3.56 2.68 16.79
C VAL A 277 2.30 2.09 16.15
N ALA A 278 1.65 1.13 16.80
CA ALA A 278 0.43 0.49 16.28
C ALA A 278 -0.83 1.39 16.40
N ALA A 279 -0.83 2.40 17.27
CA ALA A 279 -1.99 3.26 17.53
C ALA A 279 -2.14 4.42 16.54
N ASP A 280 -1.08 4.80 15.80
CA ASP A 280 -1.10 6.01 14.96
C ASP A 280 -1.29 5.72 13.45
N SER A 281 -1.21 4.45 13.02
CA SER A 281 -1.46 4.08 11.62
C SER A 281 -2.95 3.93 11.25
N THR A 282 -3.85 4.13 12.20
CA THR A 282 -5.31 4.01 12.05
C THR A 282 -6.02 5.34 11.95
N ALA A 283 -5.31 6.46 11.86
CA ALA A 283 -5.93 7.75 11.62
C ALA A 283 -6.69 7.70 10.29
N VAL A 284 -8.02 7.65 10.36
CA VAL A 284 -8.90 8.02 9.26
C VAL A 284 -8.36 9.33 8.69
N PRO A 285 -8.14 9.45 7.36
CA PRO A 285 -7.72 10.73 6.78
C PRO A 285 -8.75 11.80 7.13
N THR A 286 -8.44 12.66 8.07
CA THR A 286 -9.25 13.82 8.46
C THR A 286 -8.90 15.02 7.59
N ASN A 287 -8.75 14.81 6.29
CA ASN A 287 -8.57 15.90 5.32
C ASN A 287 -9.92 16.51 4.93
N GLY A 288 -10.69 17.02 5.90
CA GLY A 288 -11.89 17.83 5.59
C GLY A 288 -12.96 17.16 4.71
N GLU A 289 -12.75 15.93 4.28
CA GLU A 289 -13.68 15.16 3.45
C GLU A 289 -14.69 14.43 4.35
N THR A 290 -15.92 14.45 3.93
CA THR A 290 -17.05 13.78 4.57
C THR A 290 -16.74 12.31 4.82
N PRO A 291 -16.85 11.80 6.06
CA PRO A 291 -16.47 10.44 6.39
C PRO A 291 -17.32 9.41 5.65
N PHE A 292 -16.65 8.40 5.09
CA PHE A 292 -17.32 7.25 4.52
C PHE A 292 -17.77 6.27 5.61
N VAL A 293 -18.88 5.56 5.34
CA VAL A 293 -19.49 4.59 6.26
C VAL A 293 -19.79 3.30 5.48
N ARG A 294 -19.41 2.15 6.04
CA ARG A 294 -19.84 0.84 5.53
C ARG A 294 -21.31 0.62 5.83
N VAL A 295 -22.10 0.31 4.83
CA VAL A 295 -23.56 0.13 4.99
C VAL A 295 -23.90 -1.35 4.88
N TYR A 296 -24.57 -1.88 5.92
CA TYR A 296 -24.99 -3.28 6.03
C TYR A 296 -26.49 -3.42 6.16
N SER A 297 -27.04 -4.50 5.63
CA SER A 297 -28.39 -4.96 5.95
C SER A 297 -28.44 -5.48 7.40
N ARG A 298 -29.67 -5.68 7.95
CA ARG A 298 -29.88 -6.35 9.23
C ARG A 298 -29.40 -7.79 9.23
N ALA A 299 -29.35 -8.44 8.07
CA ALA A 299 -28.79 -9.77 7.88
C ALA A 299 -27.26 -9.82 7.89
N GLY A 300 -26.60 -8.66 8.01
CA GLY A 300 -25.13 -8.55 8.02
C GLY A 300 -24.50 -8.52 6.64
N GLU A 301 -25.25 -8.33 5.57
CA GLU A 301 -24.75 -8.24 4.21
C GLU A 301 -24.19 -6.85 3.93
N LEU A 302 -22.97 -6.75 3.39
CA LEU A 302 -22.39 -5.49 2.94
C LEU A 302 -23.14 -4.97 1.70
N LEU A 303 -23.81 -3.85 1.83
CA LEU A 303 -24.56 -3.21 0.72
C LEU A 303 -23.66 -2.29 -0.11
N GLY A 304 -22.74 -1.59 0.56
CA GLY A 304 -21.85 -0.64 -0.10
C GLY A 304 -21.26 0.38 0.86
N LEU A 305 -20.82 1.50 0.31
CA LEU A 305 -20.34 2.65 1.07
C LEU A 305 -21.31 3.81 0.91
N GLY A 306 -21.62 4.45 2.02
CA GLY A 306 -22.27 5.75 2.10
C GLY A 306 -21.30 6.85 2.47
N ARG A 307 -21.62 8.09 2.11
CA ARG A 307 -20.96 9.30 2.52
C ARG A 307 -21.88 10.11 3.41
N LEU A 308 -21.37 10.58 4.55
CA LEU A 308 -22.14 11.45 5.45
C LEU A 308 -22.08 12.89 4.92
N ASP A 309 -23.25 13.49 4.67
CA ASP A 309 -23.34 14.84 4.14
C ASP A 309 -24.67 15.49 4.56
N GLY A 310 -24.61 16.65 5.26
CA GLY A 310 -25.77 17.46 5.58
C GLY A 310 -26.87 16.77 6.40
N GLY A 311 -26.52 15.80 7.29
CA GLY A 311 -27.50 15.03 8.07
C GLY A 311 -28.08 13.82 7.33
N GLU A 312 -27.55 13.51 6.16
CA GLU A 312 -27.94 12.37 5.33
C GLU A 312 -26.77 11.42 5.05
N LEU A 313 -27.10 10.14 4.85
CA LEU A 313 -26.22 9.11 4.33
C LEU A 313 -26.50 8.97 2.83
N LYS A 314 -25.60 9.49 2.00
CA LYS A 314 -25.65 9.43 0.54
C LYS A 314 -24.91 8.23 0.00
N VAL A 315 -25.42 7.59 -1.04
CA VAL A 315 -24.76 6.44 -1.65
C VAL A 315 -23.46 6.88 -2.34
N HIS A 316 -22.32 6.32 -1.92
CA HIS A 316 -21.05 6.50 -2.61
C HIS A 316 -20.84 5.40 -3.67
N CYS A 317 -20.94 4.13 -3.27
CA CYS A 317 -20.92 3.01 -4.20
C CYS A 317 -21.66 1.80 -3.64
N ILE A 318 -22.26 1.02 -4.54
CA ILE A 318 -22.94 -0.23 -4.20
C ILE A 318 -22.00 -1.40 -4.46
N LEU A 319 -21.82 -2.24 -3.43
CA LEU A 319 -20.99 -3.45 -3.47
C LEU A 319 -21.85 -4.73 -3.45
N TYR A 320 -23.12 -4.65 -3.08
CA TYR A 320 -24.05 -5.77 -3.03
C TYR A 320 -24.25 -6.44 -4.40
N GLU A 321 -24.19 -7.77 -4.47
CA GLU A 321 -24.29 -8.53 -5.74
C GLU A 321 -25.68 -9.10 -6.00
N GLY A 322 -26.59 -9.09 -5.01
CA GLY A 322 -27.93 -9.65 -5.13
C GLY A 322 -27.98 -11.09 -4.70
#